data_6f66d2624f805179183328209a467029
#
_entry.id   6f66d2624f805179183328209a467029
#
_cell.length_a   1.000
_cell.length_b   1.000
_cell.length_c   1.000
_cell.angle_alpha   90.00
_cell.angle_beta   90.00
_cell.angle_gamma   90.00
#
_symmetry.space_group_name_H-M   'P 1'
#
loop_
_entity.id
_entity.type
_entity.pdbx_description
1 polymer ?
#
loop_
_entity_poly.entity_id
_entity_poly.type
_entity_poly.pdbx_seq_one_letter_code
_entity_poly.pdbx_strand_id
1 'polypeptide(L)'
;VCPFIATLGLGQLVSGLLFIAVIQILLREVLLRYFSRQALAEQAPVWDMQRASLYSWLVAGLLASAYHFLVYPDFPIESHLKLLTGYWALGAGILSQIDHVAVERFYRQQGIRGLGERVERISQRLLRLIAVFTLVPGLVMTVMAFRFVYEGYAHPGVAYEVGFLALVFFVVAILVAQQYGRALKKDTRDISKALETISEGKFDVVLDTSRHDELGQVAEGINDMAQGLALRERIRDLFGRFVNPAIAENVIQEFSGQDNKKLCQGGQRKQVAVLMSDIRGFTSFAENMDPEELVILLNGYFSEMVTAIQNNGGMIDKFIGDAVMAVFGLGEESNEEVICQQAVSAAQEMQSRLLRYNETMKSSLHDDITNGIGIHFGEVVAGYIGSEERLEFTVMGNTVNMAARVEGQCKSPNPAIMFTQEVAQHIKEAEFI
;
A
#
# COMPACT_ATOMS: atom_id res chain seq x y z
N VAL A 1 41.82 -15.85 35.00
CA VAL A 1 41.05 -15.73 36.24
C VAL A 1 41.89 -14.96 37.26
N CYS A 2 41.25 -14.10 38.02
CA CYS A 2 41.93 -13.35 39.10
C CYS A 2 42.34 -14.33 40.19
N PRO A 3 43.63 -14.39 40.57
CA PRO A 3 44.10 -15.35 41.60
C PRO A 3 43.29 -15.24 42.92
N PHE A 4 42.85 -14.04 43.25
CA PHE A 4 42.01 -13.79 44.41
C PHE A 4 40.63 -14.45 44.32
N ILE A 5 40.03 -14.55 43.12
CA ILE A 5 38.74 -15.24 42.91
C ILE A 5 38.87 -16.72 43.22
N ALA A 6 40.03 -17.32 42.95
CA ALA A 6 40.32 -18.71 43.27
C ALA A 6 40.41 -18.97 44.80
N THR A 7 40.60 -17.96 45.61
CA THR A 7 40.62 -18.05 47.08
C THR A 7 39.23 -17.90 47.73
N LEU A 8 38.23 -17.40 46.97
CA LEU A 8 36.88 -17.25 47.44
C LEU A 8 36.14 -18.60 47.47
N GLY A 9 35.35 -18.81 48.51
CA GLY A 9 34.42 -19.92 48.52
C GLY A 9 33.35 -19.78 47.44
N LEU A 10 32.86 -20.92 46.91
CA LEU A 10 31.84 -20.93 45.86
C LEU A 10 30.63 -20.07 46.19
N GLY A 11 30.19 -20.07 47.46
CA GLY A 11 29.07 -19.28 47.95
C GLY A 11 29.33 -17.74 47.87
N GLN A 12 30.54 -17.30 48.18
CA GLN A 12 30.95 -15.90 48.09
C GLN A 12 31.01 -15.43 46.63
N LEU A 13 31.54 -16.27 45.74
CA LEU A 13 31.62 -15.98 44.32
C LEU A 13 30.21 -15.85 43.68
N VAL A 14 29.35 -16.83 43.98
CA VAL A 14 27.98 -16.89 43.45
C VAL A 14 27.16 -15.72 43.99
N SER A 15 27.25 -15.39 45.31
CA SER A 15 26.51 -14.27 45.85
C SER A 15 26.94 -12.91 45.29
N GLY A 16 28.25 -12.70 45.07
CA GLY A 16 28.77 -11.48 44.44
C GLY A 16 28.30 -11.35 43.00
N LEU A 17 28.37 -12.39 42.21
CA LEU A 17 27.89 -12.40 40.82
C LEU A 17 26.38 -12.15 40.74
N LEU A 18 25.59 -12.82 41.60
CA LEU A 18 24.13 -12.61 41.66
C LEU A 18 23.77 -11.17 42.03
N PHE A 19 24.44 -10.61 43.03
CA PHE A 19 24.21 -9.24 43.47
C PHE A 19 24.44 -8.23 42.34
N ILE A 20 25.55 -8.37 41.62
CA ILE A 20 25.88 -7.49 40.50
C ILE A 20 24.91 -7.70 39.32
N ALA A 21 24.55 -8.96 39.03
CA ALA A 21 23.57 -9.28 37.96
C ALA A 21 22.20 -8.66 38.28
N VAL A 22 21.73 -8.73 39.54
CA VAL A 22 20.46 -8.11 39.95
C VAL A 22 20.52 -6.60 39.79
N ILE A 23 21.59 -5.95 40.23
CA ILE A 23 21.77 -4.50 40.04
C ILE A 23 21.77 -4.13 38.57
N GLN A 24 22.49 -4.88 37.76
CA GLN A 24 22.55 -4.66 36.30
C GLN A 24 21.17 -4.77 35.66
N ILE A 25 20.40 -5.81 36.00
CA ILE A 25 19.05 -6.03 35.47
C ILE A 25 18.14 -4.85 35.92
N LEU A 26 18.18 -4.45 37.18
CA LEU A 26 17.36 -3.34 37.67
C LEU A 26 17.76 -2.00 37.04
N LEU A 27 19.04 -1.71 36.92
CA LEU A 27 19.55 -0.49 36.30
C LEU A 27 19.14 -0.43 34.82
N ARG A 28 19.30 -1.56 34.11
CA ARG A 28 18.88 -1.70 32.74
C ARG A 28 17.37 -1.45 32.58
N GLU A 29 16.55 -2.08 33.41
CA GLU A 29 15.09 -1.93 33.37
C GLU A 29 14.65 -0.49 33.64
N VAL A 30 15.26 0.18 34.64
CA VAL A 30 14.98 1.58 34.93
C VAL A 30 15.36 2.48 33.76
N LEU A 31 16.54 2.29 33.18
CA LEU A 31 16.98 3.08 32.03
C LEU A 31 16.11 2.82 30.80
N LEU A 32 15.74 1.57 30.50
CA LEU A 32 14.84 1.24 29.41
C LEU A 32 13.46 1.89 29.58
N ARG A 33 12.90 1.86 30.80
CA ARG A 33 11.62 2.53 31.10
C ARG A 33 11.71 4.05 31.01
N TYR A 34 12.81 4.64 31.50
CA TYR A 34 13.02 6.07 31.39
C TYR A 34 13.10 6.53 29.93
N PHE A 35 13.96 5.91 29.14
CA PHE A 35 14.11 6.27 27.73
C PHE A 35 12.90 5.90 26.88
N SER A 36 12.17 4.82 27.20
CA SER A 36 10.92 4.50 26.48
C SER A 36 9.84 5.55 26.72
N ARG A 37 9.73 6.07 27.95
CA ARG A 37 8.80 7.18 28.25
C ARG A 37 9.19 8.47 27.55
N GLN A 38 10.47 8.77 27.51
CA GLN A 38 11.00 9.96 26.85
C GLN A 38 10.86 9.84 25.33
N ALA A 39 11.10 8.66 24.74
CA ALA A 39 10.89 8.39 23.33
C ALA A 39 9.42 8.52 22.91
N LEU A 40 8.48 8.14 23.79
CA LEU A 40 7.04 8.34 23.56
C LEU A 40 6.64 9.82 23.64
N ALA A 41 7.30 10.60 24.50
CA ALA A 41 6.96 12.02 24.71
C ALA A 41 7.64 12.96 23.70
N GLU A 42 8.89 12.68 23.31
CA GLU A 42 9.75 13.59 22.54
C GLU A 42 10.20 13.01 21.19
N GLN A 43 9.72 11.83 20.80
CA GLN A 43 10.19 11.12 19.58
C GLN A 43 11.72 10.90 19.55
N ALA A 44 12.32 10.61 20.70
CA ALA A 44 13.75 10.47 20.86
C ALA A 44 14.31 9.29 20.03
N PRO A 45 15.47 9.45 19.38
CA PRO A 45 16.03 8.43 18.50
C PRO A 45 16.47 7.17 19.26
N VAL A 46 16.38 6.00 18.62
CA VAL A 46 16.82 4.66 19.11
C VAL A 46 18.27 4.67 19.63
N TRP A 47 19.09 5.59 19.17
CA TRP A 47 20.48 5.81 19.63
C TRP A 47 20.63 6.06 21.13
N ASP A 48 19.69 6.73 21.75
CA ASP A 48 19.80 7.05 23.17
C ASP A 48 19.61 5.81 24.04
N MET A 49 18.84 4.84 23.56
CA MET A 49 18.68 3.56 24.25
C MET A 49 19.90 2.65 24.10
N GLN A 50 20.59 2.68 22.96
CA GLN A 50 21.85 1.97 22.80
C GLN A 50 22.92 2.53 23.71
N ARG A 51 23.01 3.86 23.81
CA ARG A 51 23.90 4.54 24.77
C ARG A 51 23.52 4.20 26.21
N ALA A 52 22.24 4.10 26.52
CA ALA A 52 21.78 3.70 27.84
C ALA A 52 22.25 2.28 28.22
N SER A 53 22.14 1.32 27.32
CA SER A 53 22.67 -0.02 27.54
C SER A 53 24.20 0.01 27.72
N LEU A 54 24.93 0.72 26.88
CA LEU A 54 26.38 0.88 27.01
C LEU A 54 26.74 1.48 28.38
N TYR A 55 26.11 2.58 28.78
CA TYR A 55 26.37 3.22 30.07
C TYR A 55 25.98 2.31 31.25
N SER A 56 24.93 1.53 31.16
CA SER A 56 24.55 0.59 32.20
C SER A 56 25.66 -0.44 32.49
N TRP A 57 26.31 -0.95 31.44
CA TRP A 57 27.44 -1.88 31.59
C TRP A 57 28.71 -1.19 32.12
N LEU A 58 28.98 0.06 31.74
CA LEU A 58 30.08 0.83 32.29
C LEU A 58 29.89 1.06 33.78
N VAL A 59 28.69 1.48 34.20
CA VAL A 59 28.32 1.67 35.58
C VAL A 59 28.36 0.36 36.37
N ALA A 60 27.88 -0.75 35.79
CA ALA A 60 27.94 -2.06 36.43
C ALA A 60 29.38 -2.50 36.71
N GLY A 61 30.31 -2.24 35.84
CA GLY A 61 31.73 -2.50 36.04
C GLY A 61 32.30 -1.71 37.22
N LEU A 62 31.96 -0.41 37.32
CA LEU A 62 32.36 0.44 38.46
C LEU A 62 31.75 -0.03 39.77
N LEU A 63 30.45 -0.37 39.77
CA LEU A 63 29.78 -0.90 40.97
C LEU A 63 30.35 -2.27 41.39
N ALA A 64 30.68 -3.15 40.43
CA ALA A 64 31.35 -4.41 40.72
C ALA A 64 32.73 -4.18 41.35
N SER A 65 33.50 -3.23 40.85
CA SER A 65 34.79 -2.86 41.42
C SER A 65 34.65 -2.28 42.82
N ALA A 66 33.70 -1.35 43.02
CA ALA A 66 33.43 -0.77 44.34
C ALA A 66 32.96 -1.80 45.36
N TYR A 67 32.06 -2.73 44.95
CA TYR A 67 31.62 -3.85 45.80
C TYR A 67 32.81 -4.68 46.28
N HIS A 68 33.71 -5.09 45.37
CA HIS A 68 34.88 -5.87 45.76
C HIS A 68 35.85 -5.09 46.64
N PHE A 69 36.00 -3.79 46.42
CA PHE A 69 36.81 -2.93 47.27
C PHE A 69 36.27 -2.86 48.72
N LEU A 70 34.96 -2.78 48.88
CA LEU A 70 34.30 -2.67 50.19
C LEU A 70 34.23 -4.01 50.96
N VAL A 71 33.95 -5.10 50.22
CA VAL A 71 33.71 -6.43 50.83
C VAL A 71 35.00 -7.22 51.04
N TYR A 72 36.03 -6.95 50.22
CA TYR A 72 37.29 -7.65 50.26
C TYR A 72 38.47 -6.67 50.31
N PRO A 73 38.90 -6.26 51.49
CA PRO A 73 39.97 -5.25 51.64
C PRO A 73 41.30 -5.62 51.00
N ASP A 74 41.58 -6.92 50.91
CA ASP A 74 42.79 -7.47 50.30
C ASP A 74 42.69 -7.70 48.80
N PHE A 75 41.62 -7.19 48.12
CA PHE A 75 41.43 -7.34 46.71
C PHE A 75 42.45 -6.48 45.90
N PRO A 76 43.33 -7.11 45.13
CA PRO A 76 44.44 -6.40 44.49
C PRO A 76 43.95 -5.40 43.43
N ILE A 77 44.65 -4.26 43.33
CA ILE A 77 44.35 -3.20 42.34
C ILE A 77 44.31 -3.77 40.92
N GLU A 78 45.22 -4.68 40.56
CA GLU A 78 45.21 -5.38 39.30
C GLU A 78 43.95 -6.18 39.04
N SER A 79 43.34 -6.72 40.07
CA SER A 79 42.09 -7.48 40.00
C SER A 79 40.88 -6.56 39.73
N HIS A 80 40.88 -5.34 40.27
CA HIS A 80 39.90 -4.32 39.94
C HIS A 80 39.96 -3.94 38.45
N LEU A 81 41.17 -3.78 37.88
CA LEU A 81 41.37 -3.45 36.48
C LEU A 81 40.85 -4.59 35.58
N LYS A 82 41.11 -5.84 35.97
CA LYS A 82 40.63 -7.06 35.24
C LYS A 82 39.10 -7.15 35.28
N LEU A 83 38.51 -6.85 36.44
CA LEU A 83 37.06 -6.84 36.61
C LEU A 83 36.40 -5.77 35.75
N LEU A 84 36.92 -4.55 35.76
CA LEU A 84 36.45 -3.44 34.93
C LEU A 84 36.58 -3.77 33.42
N THR A 85 37.75 -4.24 33.00
CA THR A 85 37.96 -4.61 31.59
C THR A 85 37.02 -5.74 31.15
N GLY A 86 36.75 -6.74 32.02
CA GLY A 86 35.80 -7.82 31.74
C GLY A 86 34.37 -7.30 31.56
N TYR A 87 33.88 -6.45 32.47
CA TYR A 87 32.53 -5.84 32.35
C TYR A 87 32.42 -4.90 31.14
N TRP A 88 33.45 -4.12 30.84
CA TRP A 88 33.41 -3.20 29.72
C TRP A 88 33.58 -3.93 28.39
N ALA A 89 34.46 -4.90 28.29
CA ALA A 89 34.66 -5.66 27.06
C ALA A 89 33.45 -6.55 26.72
N LEU A 90 33.03 -7.37 27.70
CA LEU A 90 31.88 -8.27 27.49
C LEU A 90 30.53 -7.52 27.53
N GLY A 91 30.33 -6.70 28.56
CA GLY A 91 29.08 -5.98 28.80
C GLY A 91 28.85 -4.88 27.78
N ALA A 92 29.69 -3.82 27.86
CA ALA A 92 29.51 -2.67 26.98
C ALA A 92 29.85 -2.97 25.52
N GLY A 93 30.86 -3.83 25.25
CA GLY A 93 31.22 -4.21 23.90
C GLY A 93 30.18 -5.15 23.24
N ILE A 94 29.89 -6.28 23.86
CA ILE A 94 29.13 -7.37 23.21
C ILE A 94 27.67 -7.38 23.62
N LEU A 95 27.37 -7.40 24.94
CA LEU A 95 25.99 -7.54 25.42
C LEU A 95 25.13 -6.32 25.09
N SER A 96 25.71 -5.11 25.03
CA SER A 96 25.00 -3.91 24.57
C SER A 96 24.48 -4.05 23.14
N GLN A 97 25.12 -4.83 22.26
CA GLN A 97 24.64 -5.09 20.90
C GLN A 97 23.41 -6.01 20.89
N ILE A 98 23.35 -6.98 21.82
CA ILE A 98 22.18 -7.84 22.01
C ILE A 98 21.00 -7.01 22.51
N ASP A 99 21.25 -6.12 23.47
CA ASP A 99 20.24 -5.20 23.99
C ASP A 99 19.68 -4.28 22.90
N HIS A 100 20.52 -3.79 22.00
CA HIS A 100 20.07 -2.99 20.87
C HIS A 100 19.03 -3.72 20.01
N VAL A 101 19.28 -5.00 19.66
CA VAL A 101 18.34 -5.82 18.90
C VAL A 101 17.02 -6.04 19.66
N ALA A 102 17.10 -6.27 20.97
CA ALA A 102 15.92 -6.46 21.82
C ALA A 102 15.07 -5.18 21.91
N VAL A 103 15.71 -4.03 22.04
CA VAL A 103 15.08 -2.71 22.08
C VAL A 103 14.40 -2.40 20.75
N GLU A 104 15.09 -2.59 19.64
CA GLU A 104 14.49 -2.40 18.30
C GLU A 104 13.23 -3.26 18.11
N ARG A 105 13.26 -4.51 18.57
CA ARG A 105 12.08 -5.39 18.56
C ARG A 105 10.94 -4.85 19.42
N PHE A 106 11.24 -4.30 20.60
CA PHE A 106 10.25 -3.70 21.50
C PHE A 106 9.58 -2.48 20.85
N TYR A 107 10.35 -1.58 20.21
CA TYR A 107 9.79 -0.43 19.49
C TYR A 107 8.87 -0.86 18.34
N ARG A 108 9.27 -1.86 17.57
CA ARG A 108 8.42 -2.43 16.51
C ARG A 108 7.08 -2.95 17.05
N GLN A 109 7.10 -3.62 18.22
CA GLN A 109 5.87 -4.14 18.84
C GLN A 109 4.94 -3.05 19.36
N GLN A 110 5.49 -1.93 19.78
CA GLN A 110 4.72 -0.77 20.27
C GLN A 110 4.25 0.17 19.16
N GLY A 111 4.59 -0.10 17.89
CA GLY A 111 4.24 0.76 16.77
C GLY A 111 4.85 2.16 16.82
N ILE A 112 5.91 2.32 17.60
CA ILE A 112 6.60 3.62 17.74
C ILE A 112 7.40 3.85 16.47
N ARG A 113 6.93 4.76 15.63
CA ARG A 113 7.66 5.24 14.46
C ARG A 113 8.77 6.16 14.95
N GLY A 114 10.01 5.73 14.80
CA GLY A 114 11.15 6.58 15.15
C GLY A 114 11.30 7.68 14.11
N LEU A 115 10.90 8.85 14.48
CA LEU A 115 11.18 10.08 13.75
C LEU A 115 12.59 10.58 14.16
N GLY A 116 13.62 10.09 13.48
CA GLY A 116 14.97 10.60 13.65
C GLY A 116 15.61 10.81 12.29
N GLU A 117 16.08 12.02 12.01
CA GLU A 117 16.73 12.44 10.75
C GLU A 117 18.02 11.66 10.40
N ARG A 118 18.46 10.71 11.22
CA ARG A 118 19.69 9.94 11.00
C ARG A 118 19.37 8.47 10.75
N VAL A 119 19.28 8.15 9.48
CA VAL A 119 19.27 6.76 9.00
C VAL A 119 20.61 6.12 9.30
N GLU A 120 20.63 5.14 10.19
CA GLU A 120 21.83 4.35 10.43
C GLU A 120 22.03 3.35 9.28
N ARG A 121 23.09 3.51 8.49
CA ARG A 121 23.39 2.63 7.37
C ARG A 121 23.63 1.19 7.84
N ILE A 122 23.01 0.21 7.18
CA ILE A 122 23.22 -1.22 7.43
C ILE A 122 24.71 -1.57 7.39
N SER A 123 25.46 -0.96 6.46
CA SER A 123 26.88 -1.13 6.33
C SER A 123 27.68 -0.68 7.57
N GLN A 124 27.30 0.45 8.18
CA GLN A 124 27.94 0.95 9.41
C GLN A 124 27.62 0.06 10.61
N ARG A 125 26.41 -0.46 10.68
CA ARG A 125 25.98 -1.40 11.72
C ARG A 125 26.74 -2.73 11.62
N LEU A 126 26.86 -3.28 10.41
CA LEU A 126 27.65 -4.47 10.16
C LEU A 126 29.12 -4.26 10.49
N LEU A 127 29.71 -3.12 10.07
CA LEU A 127 31.10 -2.79 10.38
C LEU A 127 31.35 -2.71 11.90
N ARG A 128 30.44 -2.09 12.65
CA ARG A 128 30.54 -2.06 14.13
C ARG A 128 30.45 -3.44 14.74
N LEU A 129 29.53 -4.28 14.30
CA LEU A 129 29.40 -5.66 14.78
C LEU A 129 30.70 -6.42 14.52
N ILE A 130 31.23 -6.37 13.30
CA ILE A 130 32.50 -7.02 12.95
C ILE A 130 33.62 -6.46 13.84
N ALA A 131 33.74 -5.13 13.98
CA ALA A 131 34.77 -4.51 14.78
C ALA A 131 34.70 -4.95 16.26
N VAL A 132 33.51 -4.96 16.86
CA VAL A 132 33.30 -5.40 18.26
C VAL A 132 33.68 -6.88 18.43
N PHE A 133 33.19 -7.75 17.53
CA PHE A 133 33.46 -9.20 17.63
C PHE A 133 34.88 -9.63 17.23
N THR A 134 35.67 -8.73 16.63
CA THR A 134 37.08 -8.98 16.33
C THR A 134 38.03 -8.29 17.29
N LEU A 135 37.80 -6.98 17.55
CA LEU A 135 38.71 -6.17 18.38
C LEU A 135 38.61 -6.55 19.87
N VAL A 136 37.40 -6.77 20.41
CA VAL A 136 37.23 -7.07 21.82
C VAL A 136 37.86 -8.44 22.19
N PRO A 137 37.58 -9.54 21.52
CA PRO A 137 38.27 -10.81 21.75
C PRO A 137 39.78 -10.69 21.52
N GLY A 138 40.19 -10.01 20.44
CA GLY A 138 41.58 -9.79 20.12
C GLY A 138 42.35 -9.07 21.24
N LEU A 139 41.76 -8.00 21.80
CA LEU A 139 42.32 -7.27 22.91
C LEU A 139 42.44 -8.16 24.18
N VAL A 140 41.38 -8.87 24.51
CA VAL A 140 41.35 -9.78 25.68
C VAL A 140 42.41 -10.86 25.54
N MET A 141 42.53 -11.49 24.34
CA MET A 141 43.55 -12.51 24.06
C MET A 141 44.96 -11.94 24.12
N THR A 142 45.17 -10.72 23.62
CA THR A 142 46.49 -10.04 23.66
C THR A 142 46.91 -9.75 25.10
N VAL A 143 45.96 -9.25 25.93
CA VAL A 143 46.24 -8.99 27.36
C VAL A 143 46.56 -10.30 28.09
N MET A 144 45.85 -11.39 27.80
CA MET A 144 46.13 -12.68 28.36
C MET A 144 47.49 -13.25 27.92
N ALA A 145 47.83 -13.11 26.63
CA ALA A 145 49.14 -13.56 26.09
C ALA A 145 50.27 -12.75 26.68
N PHE A 146 50.12 -11.42 26.80
CA PHE A 146 51.12 -10.55 27.45
C PHE A 146 51.39 -11.00 28.88
N ARG A 147 50.33 -11.27 29.62
CA ARG A 147 50.43 -11.77 30.98
C ARG A 147 51.18 -13.13 31.07
N PHE A 148 50.93 -14.03 30.14
CA PHE A 148 51.59 -15.31 30.06
C PHE A 148 53.12 -15.14 29.84
N VAL A 149 53.51 -14.22 28.99
CA VAL A 149 54.93 -13.99 28.66
C VAL A 149 55.67 -13.21 29.76
N TYR A 150 55.04 -12.21 30.35
CA TYR A 150 55.72 -11.28 31.28
C TYR A 150 55.66 -11.71 32.75
N GLU A 151 54.55 -12.29 33.18
CA GLU A 151 54.38 -12.72 34.59
C GLU A 151 54.86 -14.14 34.86
N GLY A 152 55.33 -14.86 33.85
CA GLY A 152 55.86 -16.21 33.99
C GLY A 152 54.84 -17.28 34.43
N TYR A 153 53.55 -17.01 34.25
CA TYR A 153 52.47 -17.89 34.61
C TYR A 153 52.36 -19.05 33.59
N ALA A 154 53.31 -20.00 33.69
CA ALA A 154 53.32 -21.22 32.89
C ALA A 154 52.41 -22.33 33.51
N HIS A 155 51.19 -21.98 33.90
CA HIS A 155 50.27 -23.00 34.41
C HIS A 155 49.50 -23.64 33.24
N PRO A 156 49.42 -24.98 33.11
CA PRO A 156 48.68 -25.65 32.02
C PRO A 156 47.21 -25.23 31.91
N GLY A 157 46.61 -24.75 33.01
CA GLY A 157 45.25 -24.24 33.05
C GLY A 157 44.97 -22.99 32.17
N VAL A 158 45.97 -22.18 31.88
CA VAL A 158 45.79 -20.93 31.09
C VAL A 158 45.33 -21.25 29.67
N ALA A 159 45.77 -22.34 29.07
CA ALA A 159 45.35 -22.75 27.73
C ALA A 159 43.84 -23.09 27.71
N TYR A 160 43.32 -23.73 28.76
CA TYR A 160 41.90 -24.05 28.88
C TYR A 160 41.06 -22.76 29.09
N GLU A 161 41.54 -21.80 29.90
CA GLU A 161 40.86 -20.54 30.13
C GLU A 161 40.76 -19.74 28.85
N VAL A 162 41.85 -19.63 28.10
CA VAL A 162 41.89 -18.93 26.80
C VAL A 162 40.95 -19.63 25.79
N GLY A 163 41.02 -20.97 25.71
CA GLY A 163 40.16 -21.76 24.85
C GLY A 163 38.67 -21.59 25.20
N PHE A 164 38.32 -21.62 26.48
CA PHE A 164 36.96 -21.41 26.95
C PHE A 164 36.45 -20.00 26.59
N LEU A 165 37.26 -18.97 26.83
CA LEU A 165 36.88 -17.60 26.51
C LEU A 165 36.70 -17.40 25.01
N ALA A 166 37.60 -17.91 24.20
CA ALA A 166 37.49 -17.92 22.75
C ALA A 166 36.20 -18.59 22.27
N LEU A 167 35.85 -19.75 22.86
CA LEU A 167 34.62 -20.47 22.58
C LEU A 167 33.38 -19.63 22.91
N VAL A 168 33.36 -19.00 24.10
CA VAL A 168 32.23 -18.13 24.50
C VAL A 168 32.05 -16.96 23.50
N PHE A 169 33.11 -16.27 23.14
CA PHE A 169 33.06 -15.19 22.15
C PHE A 169 32.54 -15.69 20.81
N PHE A 170 33.01 -16.85 20.36
CA PHE A 170 32.59 -17.45 19.09
C PHE A 170 31.11 -17.82 19.09
N VAL A 171 30.62 -18.44 20.16
CA VAL A 171 29.20 -18.82 20.31
C VAL A 171 28.33 -17.56 20.32
N VAL A 172 28.69 -16.54 21.07
CA VAL A 172 27.95 -15.27 21.13
C VAL A 172 27.94 -14.57 19.77
N ALA A 173 29.08 -14.56 19.07
CA ALA A 173 29.15 -13.99 17.71
C ALA A 173 28.21 -14.70 16.73
N ILE A 174 28.17 -16.05 16.76
CA ILE A 174 27.25 -16.84 15.94
C ILE A 174 25.79 -16.51 16.28
N LEU A 175 25.44 -16.46 17.58
CA LEU A 175 24.06 -16.17 17.99
C LEU A 175 23.60 -14.79 17.52
N VAL A 176 24.45 -13.77 17.65
CA VAL A 176 24.16 -12.41 17.17
C VAL A 176 24.05 -12.37 15.65
N ALA A 177 24.98 -13.00 14.93
CA ALA A 177 24.94 -13.08 13.48
C ALA A 177 23.67 -13.79 12.97
N GLN A 178 23.27 -14.88 13.62
CA GLN A 178 22.03 -15.59 13.28
C GLN A 178 20.78 -14.75 13.53
N GLN A 179 20.72 -14.04 14.66
CA GLN A 179 19.58 -13.16 14.96
C GLN A 179 19.46 -12.04 13.92
N TYR A 180 20.59 -11.40 13.61
CA TYR A 180 20.64 -10.35 12.61
C TYR A 180 20.27 -10.86 11.21
N GLY A 181 20.82 -12.00 10.82
CA GLY A 181 20.52 -12.65 9.54
C GLY A 181 19.04 -13.03 9.40
N ARG A 182 18.43 -13.53 10.49
CA ARG A 182 16.99 -13.87 10.49
C ARG A 182 16.12 -12.62 10.33
N ALA A 183 16.45 -11.53 11.02
CA ALA A 183 15.73 -10.26 10.90
C ALA A 183 15.82 -9.70 9.47
N LEU A 184 17.03 -9.64 8.92
CA LEU A 184 17.27 -9.17 7.56
C LEU A 184 16.53 -10.01 6.51
N LYS A 185 16.59 -11.34 6.65
CA LYS A 185 15.89 -12.29 5.75
C LYS A 185 14.38 -12.09 5.79
N LYS A 186 13.80 -11.85 6.98
CA LYS A 186 12.37 -11.60 7.13
C LYS A 186 11.98 -10.33 6.39
N ASP A 187 12.67 -9.22 6.67
CA ASP A 187 12.33 -7.91 6.09
C ASP A 187 12.47 -7.91 4.55
N THR A 188 13.54 -8.53 4.03
CA THR A 188 13.73 -8.68 2.58
C THR A 188 12.63 -9.54 1.94
N ARG A 189 12.18 -10.59 2.64
CA ARG A 189 11.08 -11.45 2.17
C ARG A 189 9.76 -10.69 2.15
N ASP A 190 9.48 -9.91 3.19
CA ASP A 190 8.26 -9.12 3.29
C ASP A 190 8.22 -8.06 2.18
N ILE A 191 9.34 -7.40 1.89
CA ILE A 191 9.49 -6.46 0.76
C ILE A 191 9.24 -7.18 -0.59
N SER A 192 9.87 -8.34 -0.81
CA SER A 192 9.69 -9.09 -2.06
C SER A 192 8.23 -9.50 -2.27
N LYS A 193 7.56 -9.97 -1.20
CA LYS A 193 6.15 -10.35 -1.26
C LYS A 193 5.25 -9.14 -1.52
N ALA A 194 5.55 -7.99 -0.94
CA ALA A 194 4.82 -6.75 -1.19
C ALA A 194 4.90 -6.33 -2.66
N LEU A 195 6.10 -6.36 -3.24
CA LEU A 195 6.32 -6.04 -4.65
C LEU A 195 5.60 -7.03 -5.59
N GLU A 196 5.60 -8.33 -5.25
CA GLU A 196 4.85 -9.35 -5.98
C GLU A 196 3.34 -9.06 -5.96
N THR A 197 2.78 -8.74 -4.78
CA THR A 197 1.37 -8.37 -4.60
C THR A 197 1.01 -7.12 -5.40
N ILE A 198 1.88 -6.10 -5.42
CA ILE A 198 1.70 -4.88 -6.22
C ILE A 198 1.73 -5.21 -7.72
N SER A 199 2.63 -6.11 -8.16
CA SER A 199 2.70 -6.53 -9.57
C SER A 199 1.46 -7.28 -10.05
N GLU A 200 0.72 -7.93 -9.13
CA GLU A 200 -0.59 -8.54 -9.39
C GLU A 200 -1.75 -7.52 -9.45
N GLY A 201 -1.47 -6.22 -9.31
CA GLY A 201 -2.47 -5.16 -9.30
C GLY A 201 -3.21 -4.99 -7.96
N LYS A 202 -2.70 -5.56 -6.88
CA LYS A 202 -3.24 -5.40 -5.53
C LYS A 202 -2.43 -4.37 -4.77
N PHE A 203 -3.00 -3.21 -4.53
CA PHE A 203 -2.30 -2.06 -3.93
C PHE A 203 -2.57 -1.88 -2.43
N ASP A 204 -3.33 -2.78 -1.81
CA ASP A 204 -3.61 -2.76 -0.37
C ASP A 204 -2.46 -3.45 0.40
N VAL A 205 -1.27 -2.88 0.29
CA VAL A 205 -0.03 -3.38 0.90
C VAL A 205 0.49 -2.36 1.89
N VAL A 206 0.80 -2.82 3.11
CA VAL A 206 1.42 -1.99 4.14
C VAL A 206 2.63 -2.73 4.70
N LEU A 207 3.82 -2.20 4.44
CA LEU A 207 5.08 -2.66 5.03
C LEU A 207 5.37 -1.92 6.34
N ASP A 208 6.01 -2.63 7.27
CA ASP A 208 6.47 -2.05 8.52
C ASP A 208 7.62 -1.06 8.28
N THR A 209 7.38 0.21 8.59
CA THR A 209 8.35 1.31 8.47
C THR A 209 9.06 1.63 9.78
N SER A 210 8.99 0.76 10.80
CA SER A 210 9.62 0.98 12.11
C SER A 210 11.15 0.89 12.10
N ARG A 211 11.76 0.46 10.99
CA ARG A 211 13.23 0.45 10.80
C ARG A 211 13.76 1.84 10.46
N HIS A 212 14.97 2.14 11.00
CA HIS A 212 15.66 3.43 10.79
C HIS A 212 16.93 3.24 9.95
N ASP A 213 16.85 2.34 8.96
CA ASP A 213 17.93 2.06 8.02
C ASP A 213 17.43 2.12 6.56
N GLU A 214 18.27 1.79 5.61
CA GLU A 214 17.95 1.81 4.18
C GLU A 214 16.74 0.93 3.84
N LEU A 215 16.52 -0.19 4.54
CA LEU A 215 15.34 -1.04 4.32
C LEU A 215 14.05 -0.38 4.82
N GLY A 216 14.12 0.40 5.89
CA GLY A 216 12.98 1.20 6.35
C GLY A 216 12.58 2.25 5.31
N GLN A 217 13.55 2.95 4.71
CA GLN A 217 13.30 3.91 3.61
C GLN A 217 12.71 3.23 2.38
N VAL A 218 13.20 2.04 2.02
CA VAL A 218 12.63 1.24 0.92
C VAL A 218 11.19 0.85 1.22
N ALA A 219 10.90 0.42 2.46
CA ALA A 219 9.54 0.06 2.87
C ALA A 219 8.58 1.27 2.80
N GLU A 220 9.03 2.45 3.24
CA GLU A 220 8.28 3.70 3.14
C GLU A 220 8.01 4.07 1.66
N GLY A 221 9.04 4.04 0.81
CA GLY A 221 8.88 4.30 -0.62
C GLY A 221 7.93 3.33 -1.32
N ILE A 222 7.91 2.04 -0.91
CA ILE A 222 6.96 1.05 -1.44
C ILE A 222 5.54 1.36 -0.98
N ASN A 223 5.34 1.75 0.29
CA ASN A 223 4.02 2.14 0.80
C ASN A 223 3.48 3.37 0.06
N ASP A 224 4.31 4.40 -0.17
CA ASP A 224 3.93 5.60 -0.91
C ASP A 224 3.58 5.27 -2.37
N MET A 225 4.37 4.40 -3.01
CA MET A 225 4.10 3.90 -4.36
C MET A 225 2.77 3.13 -4.41
N ALA A 226 2.51 2.23 -3.46
CA ALA A 226 1.27 1.45 -3.39
C ALA A 226 0.05 2.37 -3.22
N GLN A 227 0.13 3.38 -2.35
CA GLN A 227 -0.93 4.38 -2.17
C GLN A 227 -1.16 5.21 -3.45
N GLY A 228 -0.09 5.63 -4.11
CA GLY A 228 -0.18 6.35 -5.38
C GLY A 228 -0.85 5.53 -6.48
N LEU A 229 -0.50 4.24 -6.59
CA LEU A 229 -1.12 3.31 -7.54
C LEU A 229 -2.59 3.04 -7.20
N ALA A 230 -2.93 2.84 -5.92
CA ALA A 230 -4.30 2.68 -5.46
C ALA A 230 -5.17 3.91 -5.77
N LEU A 231 -4.63 5.11 -5.57
CA LEU A 231 -5.31 6.35 -5.91
C LEU A 231 -5.52 6.48 -7.43
N ARG A 232 -4.50 6.17 -8.22
CA ARG A 232 -4.59 6.17 -9.69
C ARG A 232 -5.67 5.21 -10.19
N GLU A 233 -5.76 4.01 -9.62
CA GLU A 233 -6.78 3.02 -9.97
C GLU A 233 -8.18 3.53 -9.61
N ARG A 234 -8.36 4.10 -8.41
CA ARG A 234 -9.64 4.73 -8.03
C ARG A 234 -10.04 5.86 -8.96
N ILE A 235 -9.10 6.72 -9.35
CA ILE A 235 -9.36 7.80 -10.31
C ILE A 235 -9.77 7.20 -11.65
N ARG A 236 -9.10 6.15 -12.12
CA ARG A 236 -9.43 5.44 -13.35
C ARG A 236 -10.85 4.85 -13.31
N ASP A 237 -11.21 4.19 -12.22
CA ASP A 237 -12.55 3.63 -12.01
C ASP A 237 -13.64 4.71 -11.95
N LEU A 238 -13.38 5.81 -11.25
CA LEU A 238 -14.29 6.96 -11.21
C LEU A 238 -14.41 7.59 -12.59
N PHE A 239 -13.28 7.81 -13.29
CA PHE A 239 -13.27 8.37 -14.62
C PHE A 239 -14.02 7.50 -15.63
N GLY A 240 -13.91 6.16 -15.51
CA GLY A 240 -14.66 5.20 -16.31
C GLY A 240 -16.18 5.25 -16.11
N ARG A 241 -16.67 5.87 -15.02
CA ARG A 241 -18.11 6.14 -14.82
C ARG A 241 -18.58 7.42 -15.51
N PHE A 242 -17.68 8.37 -15.74
CA PHE A 242 -17.97 9.64 -16.41
C PHE A 242 -17.66 9.63 -17.90
N VAL A 243 -16.74 8.74 -18.33
CA VAL A 243 -16.33 8.58 -19.72
C VAL A 243 -16.47 7.10 -20.06
N ASN A 244 -16.98 6.79 -21.26
CA ASN A 244 -17.10 5.41 -21.71
C ASN A 244 -15.74 4.66 -21.59
N PRO A 245 -15.70 3.43 -21.01
CA PRO A 245 -14.45 2.68 -20.79
C PRO A 245 -13.61 2.50 -22.06
N ALA A 246 -14.24 2.23 -23.22
CA ALA A 246 -13.56 2.08 -24.49
C ALA A 246 -12.86 3.38 -24.93
N ILE A 247 -13.43 4.54 -24.60
CA ILE A 247 -12.84 5.85 -24.86
C ILE A 247 -11.68 6.10 -23.90
N ALA A 248 -11.84 5.74 -22.62
CA ALA A 248 -10.81 5.91 -21.61
C ALA A 248 -9.56 5.07 -21.95
N GLU A 249 -9.72 3.85 -22.45
CA GLU A 249 -8.60 3.00 -22.90
C GLU A 249 -7.89 3.57 -24.11
N ASN A 250 -8.61 4.04 -25.12
CA ASN A 250 -8.02 4.68 -26.30
C ASN A 250 -7.26 5.96 -25.94
N VAL A 251 -7.83 6.80 -25.06
CA VAL A 251 -7.14 7.98 -24.52
C VAL A 251 -5.87 7.60 -23.78
N ILE A 252 -5.92 6.60 -22.90
CA ILE A 252 -4.74 6.15 -22.14
C ILE A 252 -3.65 5.58 -23.08
N GLN A 253 -4.02 4.85 -24.11
CA GLN A 253 -3.06 4.31 -25.10
C GLN A 253 -2.43 5.44 -25.94
N GLU A 254 -3.21 6.41 -26.38
CA GLU A 254 -2.70 7.56 -27.14
C GLU A 254 -1.86 8.52 -26.31
N PHE A 255 -2.21 8.73 -25.01
CA PHE A 255 -1.39 9.51 -24.08
C PHE A 255 -0.07 8.82 -23.67
N SER A 256 0.06 7.51 -23.89
CA SER A 256 1.33 6.79 -23.68
C SER A 256 2.35 7.05 -24.81
N GLY A 257 1.91 7.63 -25.93
CA GLY A 257 2.76 8.12 -27.04
C GLY A 257 3.01 9.63 -26.89
N GLN A 258 4.23 10.09 -27.13
CA GLN A 258 4.76 11.44 -26.92
C GLN A 258 4.09 12.60 -27.71
N ASP A 259 2.94 12.42 -28.37
CA ASP A 259 2.31 13.43 -29.21
C ASP A 259 0.87 13.78 -28.77
N ASN A 260 0.75 14.63 -27.75
CA ASN A 260 -0.52 15.20 -27.27
C ASN A 260 -1.31 16.04 -28.31
N LYS A 261 -0.73 16.32 -29.48
CA LYS A 261 -1.37 17.14 -30.54
C LYS A 261 -2.31 16.39 -31.47
N LYS A 262 -2.30 15.05 -31.48
CA LYS A 262 -3.13 14.26 -32.40
C LYS A 262 -4.57 14.02 -31.95
N LEU A 263 -4.86 14.13 -30.64
CA LEU A 263 -6.21 13.92 -30.09
C LEU A 263 -7.28 14.87 -30.66
N CYS A 264 -6.90 16.05 -31.10
CA CYS A 264 -7.84 17.05 -31.63
C CYS A 264 -7.95 17.04 -33.17
N GLN A 265 -7.29 16.12 -33.88
CA GLN A 265 -7.26 16.12 -35.35
C GLN A 265 -8.03 14.94 -35.95
N GLY A 266 -9.33 15.19 -36.23
CA GLY A 266 -10.08 14.43 -37.22
C GLY A 266 -11.05 13.39 -36.66
N GLY A 267 -12.35 13.67 -36.78
CA GLY A 267 -13.38 12.64 -36.60
C GLY A 267 -13.32 11.57 -37.70
N GLN A 268 -13.66 10.33 -37.36
CA GLN A 268 -13.76 9.21 -38.31
C GLN A 268 -15.19 9.06 -38.79
N ARG A 269 -15.38 8.87 -40.08
CA ARG A 269 -16.69 8.49 -40.66
C ARG A 269 -16.99 7.04 -40.29
N LYS A 270 -18.15 6.80 -39.70
CA LYS A 270 -18.64 5.47 -39.33
C LYS A 270 -20.12 5.31 -39.67
N GLN A 271 -20.50 4.12 -40.06
CA GLN A 271 -21.91 3.71 -40.15
C GLN A 271 -22.37 3.20 -38.81
N VAL A 272 -23.40 3.84 -38.23
CA VAL A 272 -23.88 3.57 -36.89
C VAL A 272 -25.39 3.63 -36.80
N ALA A 273 -25.98 2.94 -35.84
CA ALA A 273 -27.35 3.18 -35.43
C ALA A 273 -27.33 4.12 -34.22
N VAL A 274 -28.06 5.21 -34.31
CA VAL A 274 -28.28 6.16 -33.23
C VAL A 274 -29.66 5.90 -32.62
N LEU A 275 -29.71 5.72 -31.31
CA LEU A 275 -30.91 5.58 -30.52
C LEU A 275 -31.06 6.82 -29.64
N MET A 276 -32.24 7.46 -29.73
CA MET A 276 -32.64 8.54 -28.85
C MET A 276 -33.87 8.09 -28.04
N SER A 277 -33.86 8.33 -26.75
CA SER A 277 -34.99 8.04 -25.85
C SER A 277 -35.26 9.21 -24.95
N ASP A 278 -36.54 9.59 -24.75
CA ASP A 278 -36.97 10.72 -23.95
C ASP A 278 -38.22 10.38 -23.14
N ILE A 279 -38.33 10.88 -21.88
CA ILE A 279 -39.47 10.64 -20.99
C ILE A 279 -40.66 11.48 -21.43
N ARG A 280 -41.82 10.88 -21.54
CA ARG A 280 -43.02 11.59 -21.95
C ARG A 280 -43.60 12.45 -20.83
N GLY A 281 -43.83 13.73 -21.13
CA GLY A 281 -44.40 14.68 -20.19
C GLY A 281 -43.50 15.04 -19.00
N PHE A 282 -42.18 14.80 -19.13
CA PHE A 282 -41.20 15.01 -18.06
C PHE A 282 -41.26 16.41 -17.45
N THR A 283 -41.40 17.50 -18.27
CA THR A 283 -41.44 18.86 -17.77
C THR A 283 -42.58 19.05 -16.76
N SER A 284 -43.79 18.62 -17.12
CA SER A 284 -44.95 18.72 -16.23
C SER A 284 -44.83 17.84 -14.99
N PHE A 285 -44.16 16.72 -15.12
CA PHE A 285 -43.87 15.76 -14.02
C PHE A 285 -42.84 16.37 -13.05
N ALA A 286 -41.77 16.94 -13.59
CA ALA A 286 -40.68 17.52 -12.81
C ALA A 286 -41.11 18.80 -12.03
N GLU A 287 -42.05 19.62 -12.59
CA GLU A 287 -42.55 20.83 -11.93
C GLU A 287 -43.33 20.52 -10.62
N ASN A 288 -43.85 19.31 -10.48
CA ASN A 288 -44.69 18.92 -9.33
C ASN A 288 -43.94 18.02 -8.33
N MET A 289 -42.68 17.68 -8.53
CA MET A 289 -41.89 16.77 -7.69
C MET A 289 -40.81 17.52 -6.91
N ASP A 290 -40.48 17.02 -5.73
CA ASP A 290 -39.32 17.51 -4.99
C ASP A 290 -38.02 17.25 -5.78
N PRO A 291 -37.11 18.24 -5.90
CA PRO A 291 -35.88 18.10 -6.70
C PRO A 291 -34.99 16.91 -6.29
N GLU A 292 -34.95 16.57 -5.00
CA GLU A 292 -34.14 15.44 -4.50
C GLU A 292 -34.79 14.11 -4.92
N GLU A 293 -36.10 13.99 -4.83
CA GLU A 293 -36.86 12.81 -5.28
C GLU A 293 -36.77 12.64 -6.79
N LEU A 294 -36.80 13.74 -7.55
CA LEU A 294 -36.64 13.74 -9.01
C LEU A 294 -35.27 13.17 -9.41
N VAL A 295 -34.19 13.58 -8.73
CA VAL A 295 -32.83 13.07 -8.99
C VAL A 295 -32.74 11.57 -8.70
N ILE A 296 -33.33 11.09 -7.60
CA ILE A 296 -33.34 9.67 -7.24
C ILE A 296 -34.09 8.87 -8.33
N LEU A 297 -35.23 9.36 -8.76
CA LEU A 297 -36.04 8.72 -9.79
C LEU A 297 -35.30 8.69 -11.13
N LEU A 298 -34.74 9.82 -11.58
CA LEU A 298 -33.96 9.85 -12.83
C LEU A 298 -32.75 8.93 -12.79
N ASN A 299 -32.02 8.86 -11.69
CA ASN A 299 -30.90 7.95 -11.55
C ASN A 299 -31.32 6.48 -11.63
N GLY A 300 -32.47 6.11 -11.05
CA GLY A 300 -33.05 4.80 -11.18
C GLY A 300 -33.45 4.46 -12.62
N TYR A 301 -34.19 5.38 -13.26
CA TYR A 301 -34.57 5.26 -14.66
C TYR A 301 -33.34 5.12 -15.58
N PHE A 302 -32.36 6.01 -15.47
CA PHE A 302 -31.15 5.94 -16.29
C PHE A 302 -30.37 4.63 -16.06
N SER A 303 -30.32 4.12 -14.84
CA SER A 303 -29.65 2.84 -14.54
C SER A 303 -30.27 1.67 -15.32
N GLU A 304 -31.61 1.62 -15.44
CA GLU A 304 -32.30 0.60 -16.22
C GLU A 304 -32.09 0.78 -17.73
N MET A 305 -32.12 2.02 -18.22
CA MET A 305 -31.91 2.34 -19.63
C MET A 305 -30.48 2.02 -20.06
N VAL A 306 -29.50 2.46 -19.27
CA VAL A 306 -28.07 2.20 -19.53
C VAL A 306 -27.79 0.70 -19.56
N THR A 307 -28.35 -0.06 -18.61
CA THR A 307 -28.19 -1.51 -18.57
C THR A 307 -28.73 -2.18 -19.83
N ALA A 308 -29.91 -1.79 -20.31
CA ALA A 308 -30.50 -2.34 -21.53
C ALA A 308 -29.62 -2.04 -22.77
N ILE A 309 -29.12 -0.81 -22.88
CA ILE A 309 -28.28 -0.37 -24.00
C ILE A 309 -26.95 -1.14 -24.01
N GLN A 310 -26.29 -1.23 -22.84
CA GLN A 310 -24.99 -1.91 -22.72
C GLN A 310 -25.08 -3.42 -22.93
N ASN A 311 -26.13 -4.08 -22.43
CA ASN A 311 -26.37 -5.51 -22.64
C ASN A 311 -26.49 -5.87 -24.13
N ASN A 312 -26.93 -4.93 -24.96
CA ASN A 312 -27.10 -5.10 -26.38
C ASN A 312 -25.92 -4.47 -27.20
N GLY A 313 -24.78 -4.20 -26.56
CA GLY A 313 -23.58 -3.71 -27.25
C GLY A 313 -23.61 -2.24 -27.64
N GLY A 314 -24.58 -1.46 -27.13
CA GLY A 314 -24.67 -0.02 -27.33
C GLY A 314 -23.76 0.77 -26.38
N MET A 315 -23.31 1.91 -26.85
CA MET A 315 -22.54 2.89 -26.09
C MET A 315 -23.42 4.09 -25.79
N ILE A 316 -23.46 4.51 -24.51
CA ILE A 316 -24.08 5.79 -24.14
C ILE A 316 -23.18 6.94 -24.61
N ASP A 317 -23.73 7.81 -25.43
CA ASP A 317 -23.05 9.03 -25.85
C ASP A 317 -23.18 10.11 -24.76
N LYS A 318 -24.41 10.47 -24.42
CA LYS A 318 -24.72 11.44 -23.35
C LYS A 318 -26.17 11.38 -22.88
N PHE A 319 -26.40 12.03 -21.74
CA PHE A 319 -27.72 12.37 -21.27
C PHE A 319 -28.03 13.83 -21.65
N ILE A 320 -29.24 14.10 -22.14
CA ILE A 320 -29.69 15.45 -22.53
C ILE A 320 -30.98 15.75 -21.77
N GLY A 321 -30.83 16.30 -20.55
CA GLY A 321 -31.96 16.39 -19.62
C GLY A 321 -32.43 15.01 -19.17
N ASP A 322 -33.65 14.64 -19.49
CA ASP A 322 -34.25 13.32 -19.29
C ASP A 322 -34.08 12.37 -20.48
N ALA A 323 -33.46 12.85 -21.57
CA ALA A 323 -33.20 12.04 -22.76
C ALA A 323 -31.87 11.26 -22.63
N VAL A 324 -31.84 10.10 -23.26
CA VAL A 324 -30.65 9.25 -23.43
C VAL A 324 -30.30 9.16 -24.89
N MET A 325 -29.06 9.48 -25.24
CA MET A 325 -28.49 9.22 -26.57
C MET A 325 -27.52 8.05 -26.49
N ALA A 326 -27.75 7.05 -27.34
CA ALA A 326 -26.89 5.88 -27.46
C ALA A 326 -26.52 5.61 -28.91
N VAL A 327 -25.36 4.99 -29.12
CA VAL A 327 -24.81 4.70 -30.43
C VAL A 327 -24.36 3.24 -30.50
N PHE A 328 -24.67 2.56 -31.59
CA PHE A 328 -24.28 1.19 -31.89
C PHE A 328 -23.40 1.16 -33.13
N GLY A 329 -22.36 0.32 -33.13
CA GLY A 329 -21.43 0.18 -34.28
C GLY A 329 -20.20 1.08 -34.22
N LEU A 330 -19.87 1.69 -33.07
CA LEU A 330 -18.62 2.48 -32.91
C LEU A 330 -17.37 1.62 -32.80
N GLY A 331 -17.50 0.34 -32.40
CA GLY A 331 -16.40 -0.62 -32.28
C GLY A 331 -15.87 -1.12 -33.64
N GLU A 332 -15.26 -2.30 -33.62
CA GLU A 332 -14.78 -2.98 -34.81
C GLU A 332 -15.89 -3.67 -35.64
N GLU A 333 -17.10 -3.77 -35.10
CA GLU A 333 -18.26 -4.35 -35.77
C GLU A 333 -18.64 -3.50 -36.97
N SER A 334 -18.61 -4.10 -38.15
CA SER A 334 -18.95 -3.44 -39.41
C SER A 334 -20.19 -4.03 -40.11
N ASN A 335 -20.86 -5.00 -39.47
CA ASN A 335 -22.07 -5.59 -40.02
C ASN A 335 -23.29 -4.75 -39.68
N GLU A 336 -23.87 -4.10 -40.68
CA GLU A 336 -25.02 -3.21 -40.56
C GLU A 336 -26.28 -3.92 -40.02
N GLU A 337 -26.48 -5.20 -40.35
CA GLU A 337 -27.58 -6.00 -39.80
C GLU A 337 -27.44 -6.19 -38.30
N VAL A 338 -26.22 -6.51 -37.82
CA VAL A 338 -25.94 -6.70 -36.36
C VAL A 338 -26.14 -5.39 -35.61
N ILE A 339 -25.63 -4.27 -36.16
CA ILE A 339 -25.73 -2.94 -35.55
C ILE A 339 -27.22 -2.53 -35.37
N CYS A 340 -28.00 -2.68 -36.42
CA CYS A 340 -29.44 -2.34 -36.39
C CYS A 340 -30.21 -3.26 -35.45
N GLN A 341 -29.89 -4.57 -35.48
CA GLN A 341 -30.51 -5.56 -34.61
C GLN A 341 -30.23 -5.25 -33.13
N GLN A 342 -28.98 -4.95 -32.77
CA GLN A 342 -28.58 -4.54 -31.41
C GLN A 342 -29.37 -3.31 -30.94
N ALA A 343 -29.51 -2.29 -31.78
CA ALA A 343 -30.24 -1.08 -31.44
C ALA A 343 -31.72 -1.34 -31.15
N VAL A 344 -32.37 -2.19 -31.97
CA VAL A 344 -33.78 -2.55 -31.78
C VAL A 344 -33.99 -3.44 -30.55
N SER A 345 -33.10 -4.44 -30.35
CA SER A 345 -33.14 -5.28 -29.16
C SER A 345 -32.96 -4.47 -27.88
N ALA A 346 -32.05 -3.48 -27.92
CA ALA A 346 -31.88 -2.55 -26.79
C ALA A 346 -33.16 -1.76 -26.51
N ALA A 347 -33.83 -1.23 -27.53
CA ALA A 347 -35.08 -0.50 -27.36
C ALA A 347 -36.20 -1.38 -26.75
N GLN A 348 -36.32 -2.63 -27.18
CA GLN A 348 -37.27 -3.61 -26.61
C GLN A 348 -36.94 -3.94 -25.14
N GLU A 349 -35.67 -4.16 -24.84
CA GLU A 349 -35.24 -4.40 -23.45
C GLU A 349 -35.47 -3.16 -22.57
N MET A 350 -35.23 -1.94 -23.09
CA MET A 350 -35.53 -0.69 -22.38
C MET A 350 -37.01 -0.62 -21.99
N GLN A 351 -37.94 -0.91 -22.90
CA GLN A 351 -39.38 -0.95 -22.57
C GLN A 351 -39.72 -2.00 -21.51
N SER A 352 -39.15 -3.19 -21.64
CA SER A 352 -39.37 -4.28 -20.69
C SER A 352 -38.85 -3.93 -19.29
N ARG A 353 -37.72 -3.24 -19.21
CA ARG A 353 -37.14 -2.77 -17.94
C ARG A 353 -37.90 -1.60 -17.36
N LEU A 354 -38.40 -0.68 -18.21
CA LEU A 354 -39.21 0.42 -17.75
C LEU A 354 -40.54 -0.04 -17.10
N LEU A 355 -41.19 -1.04 -17.67
CA LEU A 355 -42.39 -1.65 -17.06
C LEU A 355 -42.08 -2.20 -15.67
N ARG A 356 -40.97 -2.93 -15.52
CA ARG A 356 -40.54 -3.45 -14.21
C ARG A 356 -40.16 -2.34 -13.23
N TYR A 357 -39.52 -1.30 -13.72
CA TYR A 357 -39.15 -0.13 -12.91
C TYR A 357 -40.42 0.55 -12.36
N ASN A 358 -41.41 0.79 -13.22
CA ASN A 358 -42.72 1.35 -12.80
C ASN A 358 -43.40 0.47 -11.74
N GLU A 359 -43.35 -0.86 -11.86
CA GLU A 359 -43.88 -1.76 -10.85
C GLU A 359 -43.21 -1.63 -9.49
N THR A 360 -41.87 -1.44 -9.48
CA THR A 360 -41.11 -1.25 -8.23
C THR A 360 -41.39 0.12 -7.59
N MET A 361 -41.69 1.14 -8.41
CA MET A 361 -41.90 2.52 -7.97
C MET A 361 -43.39 2.87 -7.70
N LYS A 362 -44.33 1.93 -7.85
CA LYS A 362 -45.79 2.13 -7.66
C LYS A 362 -46.18 2.79 -6.33
N SER A 363 -45.40 2.61 -5.28
CA SER A 363 -45.62 3.24 -3.98
C SER A 363 -45.19 4.71 -3.92
N SER A 364 -44.37 5.15 -4.84
CA SER A 364 -43.72 6.48 -4.84
C SER A 364 -44.15 7.35 -6.03
N LEU A 365 -44.71 6.76 -7.09
CA LEU A 365 -45.18 7.44 -8.28
C LEU A 365 -46.71 7.47 -8.35
N HIS A 366 -47.27 8.64 -8.72
CA HIS A 366 -48.70 8.76 -8.99
C HIS A 366 -49.08 8.25 -10.37
N ASP A 367 -48.17 8.41 -11.36
CA ASP A 367 -48.34 7.96 -12.73
C ASP A 367 -47.12 7.15 -13.21
N ASP A 368 -47.33 6.16 -14.06
CA ASP A 368 -46.24 5.37 -14.67
C ASP A 368 -45.39 6.23 -15.60
N ILE A 369 -44.09 6.10 -15.52
CA ILE A 369 -43.16 6.72 -16.45
C ILE A 369 -43.29 6.04 -17.81
N THR A 370 -43.44 6.81 -18.86
CA THR A 370 -43.40 6.34 -20.24
C THR A 370 -42.33 7.07 -21.02
N ASN A 371 -41.68 6.39 -21.95
CA ASN A 371 -40.70 7.00 -22.83
C ASN A 371 -40.99 6.73 -24.31
N GLY A 372 -40.44 7.58 -25.17
CA GLY A 372 -40.40 7.33 -26.63
C GLY A 372 -38.97 6.97 -27.02
N ILE A 373 -38.83 6.07 -28.00
CA ILE A 373 -37.53 5.64 -28.50
C ILE A 373 -37.52 5.76 -30.02
N GLY A 374 -36.57 6.56 -30.55
CA GLY A 374 -36.35 6.75 -31.98
C GLY A 374 -35.01 6.19 -32.41
N ILE A 375 -34.99 5.39 -33.47
CA ILE A 375 -33.76 4.80 -34.01
C ILE A 375 -33.58 5.17 -35.47
N HIS A 376 -32.35 5.58 -35.83
CA HIS A 376 -31.97 5.81 -37.21
C HIS A 376 -30.57 5.27 -37.50
N PHE A 377 -30.37 4.65 -38.66
CA PHE A 377 -29.10 4.12 -39.13
C PHE A 377 -28.53 5.01 -40.24
N GLY A 378 -27.24 5.33 -40.18
CA GLY A 378 -26.55 6.11 -41.20
C GLY A 378 -25.14 6.53 -40.82
N GLU A 379 -24.53 7.31 -41.72
CA GLU A 379 -23.17 7.83 -41.52
C GLU A 379 -23.15 8.97 -40.46
N VAL A 380 -22.13 8.89 -39.58
CA VAL A 380 -21.76 9.94 -38.63
C VAL A 380 -20.26 10.23 -38.69
N VAL A 381 -19.87 11.36 -38.15
CA VAL A 381 -18.47 11.63 -37.78
C VAL A 381 -18.34 11.42 -36.28
N ALA A 382 -17.56 10.42 -35.91
CA ALA A 382 -17.24 10.10 -34.51
C ALA A 382 -15.86 10.66 -34.15
N GLY A 383 -15.72 11.36 -33.04
CA GLY A 383 -14.44 11.94 -32.62
C GLY A 383 -14.52 12.83 -31.38
N TYR A 384 -13.38 13.36 -30.99
CA TYR A 384 -13.29 14.32 -29.89
C TYR A 384 -13.63 15.72 -30.40
N ILE A 385 -14.61 16.36 -29.77
CA ILE A 385 -15.14 17.66 -30.11
C ILE A 385 -15.12 18.56 -28.89
N GLY A 386 -14.62 19.78 -29.05
CA GLY A 386 -14.56 20.75 -27.96
C GLY A 386 -13.39 21.72 -28.08
N SER A 387 -12.91 22.21 -26.96
CA SER A 387 -11.76 23.09 -26.83
C SER A 387 -10.57 22.36 -26.23
N GLU A 388 -9.40 23.01 -26.13
CA GLU A 388 -8.22 22.48 -25.44
C GLU A 388 -8.49 22.18 -23.96
N GLU A 389 -9.44 22.90 -23.33
CA GLU A 389 -9.78 22.74 -21.90
C GLU A 389 -10.91 21.71 -21.66
N ARG A 390 -11.76 21.44 -22.68
CA ARG A 390 -12.91 20.55 -22.57
C ARG A 390 -13.14 19.81 -23.88
N LEU A 391 -12.84 18.53 -23.88
CA LEU A 391 -13.08 17.60 -24.99
C LEU A 391 -14.18 16.62 -24.62
N GLU A 392 -15.06 16.33 -25.54
CA GLU A 392 -16.12 15.35 -25.43
C GLU A 392 -16.05 14.44 -26.65
N PHE A 393 -15.99 13.12 -26.43
CA PHE A 393 -16.13 12.17 -27.53
C PHE A 393 -17.60 12.03 -27.85
N THR A 394 -17.99 12.26 -29.09
CA THR A 394 -19.38 12.20 -29.53
C THR A 394 -19.48 11.92 -31.02
N VAL A 395 -20.69 11.62 -31.46
CA VAL A 395 -20.99 11.47 -32.88
C VAL A 395 -21.79 12.66 -33.39
N MET A 396 -21.44 13.13 -34.57
CA MET A 396 -22.13 14.22 -35.25
C MET A 396 -22.56 13.82 -36.66
N GLY A 397 -23.70 14.31 -37.08
CA GLY A 397 -24.21 14.09 -38.42
C GLY A 397 -25.73 14.26 -38.52
N ASN A 398 -26.24 14.18 -39.74
CA ASN A 398 -27.69 14.20 -39.98
C ASN A 398 -28.39 12.98 -39.34
N THR A 399 -27.68 11.88 -39.18
CA THR A 399 -28.13 10.63 -38.55
C THR A 399 -28.62 10.87 -37.13
N VAL A 400 -27.89 11.66 -36.33
CA VAL A 400 -28.27 12.06 -34.97
C VAL A 400 -29.58 12.85 -34.97
N ASN A 401 -29.68 13.84 -35.86
CA ASN A 401 -30.87 14.69 -36.01
C ASN A 401 -32.10 13.90 -36.46
N MET A 402 -31.90 12.89 -37.31
CA MET A 402 -32.98 12.02 -37.75
C MET A 402 -33.47 11.11 -36.62
N ALA A 403 -32.57 10.50 -35.82
CA ALA A 403 -32.97 9.73 -34.67
C ALA A 403 -33.81 10.55 -33.69
N ALA A 404 -33.40 11.79 -33.40
CA ALA A 404 -34.14 12.71 -32.54
C ALA A 404 -35.51 13.08 -33.11
N ARG A 405 -35.62 13.27 -34.44
CA ARG A 405 -36.92 13.54 -35.08
C ARG A 405 -37.84 12.32 -35.01
N VAL A 406 -37.33 11.13 -35.17
CA VAL A 406 -38.10 9.90 -35.07
C VAL A 406 -38.59 9.70 -33.64
N GLU A 407 -37.72 9.94 -32.64
CA GLU A 407 -38.10 9.91 -31.23
C GLU A 407 -39.24 10.87 -30.95
N GLY A 408 -39.16 12.11 -31.45
CA GLY A 408 -40.20 13.12 -31.29
C GLY A 408 -41.57 12.76 -31.90
N GLN A 409 -41.63 11.75 -32.79
CA GLN A 409 -42.91 11.23 -33.35
C GLN A 409 -43.52 10.10 -32.46
N CYS A 410 -42.79 9.55 -31.53
CA CYS A 410 -43.31 8.52 -30.60
C CYS A 410 -44.30 9.09 -29.59
N LYS A 411 -45.31 9.79 -30.04
CA LYS A 411 -46.42 10.37 -29.23
C LYS A 411 -47.72 9.71 -29.57
N SER A 412 -48.58 9.50 -28.55
CA SER A 412 -49.91 8.93 -28.81
C SER A 412 -50.61 9.60 -30.00
N PRO A 413 -51.15 8.88 -30.97
CA PRO A 413 -51.41 7.41 -31.00
C PRO A 413 -50.24 6.54 -31.53
N ASN A 414 -49.06 7.10 -31.81
CA ASN A 414 -47.93 6.35 -32.34
C ASN A 414 -47.29 5.42 -31.31
N PRO A 415 -46.58 4.35 -31.74
CA PRO A 415 -45.93 3.41 -30.80
C PRO A 415 -44.77 4.07 -30.06
N ALA A 416 -44.39 3.49 -28.92
CA ALA A 416 -43.29 3.95 -28.08
C ALA A 416 -41.93 3.78 -28.75
N ILE A 417 -41.76 2.79 -29.63
CA ILE A 417 -40.52 2.54 -30.41
C ILE A 417 -40.82 2.80 -31.86
N MET A 418 -40.05 3.69 -32.48
CA MET A 418 -40.11 3.96 -33.90
C MET A 418 -38.68 3.93 -34.50
N PHE A 419 -38.56 3.52 -35.73
CA PHE A 419 -37.30 3.52 -36.46
C PHE A 419 -37.56 3.84 -37.93
N THR A 420 -36.49 4.28 -38.60
CA THR A 420 -36.59 4.65 -40.03
C THR A 420 -36.49 3.44 -40.93
N GLN A 421 -36.78 3.67 -42.22
CA GLN A 421 -36.71 2.64 -43.26
C GLN A 421 -35.29 2.06 -43.39
N GLU A 422 -34.24 2.87 -43.19
CA GLU A 422 -32.85 2.43 -43.23
C GLU A 422 -32.55 1.39 -42.15
N VAL A 423 -33.16 1.49 -40.97
CA VAL A 423 -33.07 0.47 -39.91
C VAL A 423 -33.89 -0.76 -40.34
N ALA A 424 -35.11 -0.57 -40.85
CA ALA A 424 -36.02 -1.65 -41.19
C ALA A 424 -35.45 -2.60 -42.27
N GLN A 425 -34.63 -2.07 -43.19
CA GLN A 425 -33.97 -2.86 -44.24
C GLN A 425 -32.96 -3.89 -43.71
N HIS A 426 -32.43 -3.67 -42.53
CA HIS A 426 -31.42 -4.48 -41.87
C HIS A 426 -31.94 -5.39 -40.77
N ILE A 427 -33.27 -5.46 -40.58
CA ILE A 427 -33.89 -6.24 -39.50
C ILE A 427 -34.80 -7.29 -40.13
N LYS A 428 -34.83 -8.50 -39.56
CA LYS A 428 -35.72 -9.58 -40.04
C LYS A 428 -37.15 -9.34 -39.53
N GLU A 429 -38.15 -9.41 -40.43
CA GLU A 429 -39.57 -9.13 -40.17
C GLU A 429 -40.18 -9.93 -38.99
N ALA A 430 -39.59 -11.05 -38.58
CA ALA A 430 -40.12 -11.93 -37.55
C ALA A 430 -39.99 -11.38 -36.10
N GLU A 431 -39.39 -10.23 -35.88
CA GLU A 431 -39.12 -9.69 -34.54
C GLU A 431 -40.00 -8.49 -34.14
N PHE A 432 -41.00 -8.19 -34.95
CA PHE A 432 -41.98 -7.12 -34.76
C PHE A 432 -43.30 -7.68 -34.22
N ILE A 433 -43.38 -8.06 -32.97
CA ILE A 433 -44.66 -8.33 -32.30
C ILE A 433 -44.69 -7.55 -30.99
#